data_5200bfad120aac3ef57efa26bc830728
#
_entry.id   5200bfad120aac3ef57efa26bc830728
#
_cell.length_a   1.000
_cell.length_b   1.000
_cell.length_c   1.000
_cell.angle_alpha   90.00
_cell.angle_beta   90.00
_cell.angle_gamma   90.00
#
_symmetry.space_group_name_H-M   'P 1'
#
loop_
_entity.id
_entity.type
_entity.pdbx_description
1 polymer ?
#
loop_
_entity_poly.entity_id
_entity_poly.type
_entity_poly.pdbx_seq_one_letter_code
_entity_poly.pdbx_strand_id
1 'polypeptide(L)'
;MKKIFLLIIFISAVNNISAQWDLSLSMGLDFRSSPSFRDYVNSSGFASGGNILPSFKSSISFSGEADYKLSNSFALGLEYDLMIDSYTASLSSGGAYEIAFIMHRPSVLAYYILPGEGYQFKFGGGVGPRFVSLSEKINTSTNYSASGYGLILKAEGNTLLSKNFYALIGTNLRYDVTGDVTNPQKPSIVNNATGEKLNLNAFSFGIYLGVTFIL
;
A
#
# COMPACT_ATOMS: atom_id res chain seq x y z
N MET A 1 -26.20 -22.00 14.25
CA MET A 1 -25.83 -22.01 15.67
C MET A 1 -24.32 -21.93 15.92
N LYS A 2 -23.44 -22.75 15.27
CA LYS A 2 -21.98 -22.69 15.46
C LYS A 2 -21.33 -21.32 15.16
N LYS A 3 -21.79 -20.57 14.15
CA LYS A 3 -21.26 -19.26 13.80
C LYS A 3 -21.59 -18.14 14.81
N ILE A 4 -22.74 -18.25 15.48
CA ILE A 4 -23.16 -17.32 16.54
C ILE A 4 -22.36 -17.57 17.83
N PHE A 5 -22.03 -18.84 18.11
CA PHE A 5 -21.22 -19.20 19.26
C PHE A 5 -19.78 -18.70 19.15
N LEU A 6 -19.20 -18.72 17.95
CA LEU A 6 -17.88 -18.14 17.67
C LEU A 6 -17.85 -16.62 17.84
N LEU A 7 -18.93 -15.92 17.42
CA LEU A 7 -19.06 -14.47 17.59
C LEU A 7 -19.19 -14.09 19.08
N ILE A 8 -19.92 -14.87 19.86
CA ILE A 8 -20.09 -14.64 21.31
C ILE A 8 -18.78 -14.89 22.07
N ILE A 9 -17.99 -15.91 21.70
CA ILE A 9 -16.66 -16.14 22.28
C ILE A 9 -15.71 -14.98 21.94
N PHE A 10 -15.79 -14.44 20.73
CA PHE A 10 -14.99 -13.28 20.33
C PHE A 10 -15.37 -12.03 21.13
N ILE A 11 -16.66 -11.79 21.35
CA ILE A 11 -17.17 -10.65 22.15
C ILE A 11 -16.88 -10.80 23.64
N SER A 12 -16.91 -12.02 24.19
CA SER A 12 -16.61 -12.26 25.62
C SER A 12 -15.11 -12.20 25.95
N ALA A 13 -14.23 -12.41 24.97
CA ALA A 13 -12.79 -12.25 25.15
C ALA A 13 -12.36 -10.76 25.28
N VAL A 14 -13.21 -9.82 24.89
CA VAL A 14 -12.90 -8.37 24.88
C VAL A 14 -13.06 -7.72 26.27
N ASN A 15 -13.70 -8.35 27.24
CA ASN A 15 -14.08 -7.74 28.52
C ASN A 15 -13.01 -7.62 29.61
N ASN A 16 -11.75 -8.02 29.34
CA ASN A 16 -10.64 -7.90 30.31
C ASN A 16 -9.37 -7.25 29.71
N ILE A 17 -9.53 -6.43 28.65
CA ILE A 17 -8.38 -5.84 27.96
C ILE A 17 -8.28 -4.39 28.42
N SER A 18 -7.43 -4.12 29.41
CA SER A 18 -6.94 -2.78 29.66
C SER A 18 -6.07 -2.34 28.48
N ALA A 19 -6.49 -1.24 27.82
CA ALA A 19 -5.72 -0.40 26.87
C ALA A 19 -4.57 -1.09 26.12
N GLN A 20 -4.87 -2.06 25.23
CA GLN A 20 -3.84 -2.81 24.51
C GLN A 20 -3.92 -2.63 22.99
N TRP A 21 -4.86 -1.84 22.50
CA TRP A 21 -5.04 -1.65 21.06
C TRP A 21 -4.73 -0.21 20.67
N ASP A 22 -3.92 -0.08 19.63
CA ASP A 22 -3.76 1.17 18.87
C ASP A 22 -4.47 1.01 17.53
N LEU A 23 -5.39 1.91 17.22
CA LEU A 23 -6.10 1.95 15.94
C LEU A 23 -5.66 3.20 15.19
N SER A 24 -5.11 3.04 14.00
CA SER A 24 -4.58 4.16 13.22
C SER A 24 -5.24 4.25 11.85
N LEU A 25 -5.43 5.49 11.39
CA LEU A 25 -5.82 5.81 10.02
C LEU A 25 -4.84 6.85 9.48
N SER A 26 -4.31 6.62 8.29
CA SER A 26 -3.38 7.54 7.67
C SER A 26 -3.54 7.64 6.17
N MET A 27 -3.03 8.73 5.61
CA MET A 27 -2.82 8.92 4.18
C MET A 27 -1.38 9.38 3.93
N GLY A 28 -0.84 9.02 2.78
CA GLY A 28 0.55 9.31 2.46
C GLY A 28 0.84 9.41 0.97
N LEU A 29 2.09 9.74 0.72
CA LEU A 29 2.70 9.72 -0.60
C LEU A 29 3.80 8.69 -0.61
N ASP A 30 3.72 7.76 -1.56
CA ASP A 30 4.76 6.78 -1.85
C ASP A 30 5.55 7.22 -3.09
N PHE A 31 6.85 7.43 -2.94
CA PHE A 31 7.79 7.64 -4.04
C PHE A 31 8.27 6.28 -4.50
N ARG A 32 7.75 5.84 -5.64
CA ARG A 32 7.87 4.47 -6.12
C ARG A 32 8.72 4.37 -7.36
N SER A 33 9.66 3.43 -7.37
CA SER A 33 10.43 3.00 -8.54
C SER A 33 9.93 1.62 -8.98
N SER A 34 9.33 1.56 -10.18
CA SER A 34 8.84 0.34 -10.82
C SER A 34 9.39 0.26 -12.24
N PRO A 35 10.56 -0.36 -12.44
CA PRO A 35 11.25 -0.35 -13.73
C PRO A 35 10.41 -0.94 -14.87
N SER A 36 9.80 -2.12 -14.66
CA SER A 36 8.98 -2.77 -15.70
C SER A 36 7.81 -1.90 -16.16
N PHE A 37 7.10 -1.26 -15.21
CA PHE A 37 5.99 -0.35 -15.52
C PHE A 37 6.46 0.91 -16.25
N ARG A 38 7.54 1.54 -15.77
CA ARG A 38 8.15 2.71 -16.40
C ARG A 38 8.57 2.41 -17.83
N ASP A 39 9.30 1.30 -18.03
CA ASP A 39 9.88 0.95 -19.32
C ASP A 39 8.77 0.54 -20.32
N TYR A 40 7.72 -0.11 -19.85
CA TYR A 40 6.52 -0.38 -20.65
C TYR A 40 5.87 0.92 -21.14
N VAL A 41 5.56 1.86 -20.23
CA VAL A 41 4.92 3.13 -20.61
C VAL A 41 5.82 3.93 -21.55
N ASN A 42 7.11 4.04 -21.24
CA ASN A 42 8.04 4.84 -22.03
C ASN A 42 8.33 4.25 -23.42
N SER A 43 8.26 2.93 -23.58
CA SER A 43 8.47 2.24 -24.86
C SER A 43 7.19 2.06 -25.70
N SER A 44 6.01 2.30 -25.11
CA SER A 44 4.71 2.11 -25.77
C SER A 44 4.44 3.08 -26.94
N GLY A 45 5.25 4.13 -27.09
CA GLY A 45 5.00 5.22 -28.04
C GLY A 45 3.96 6.24 -27.60
N PHE A 46 3.28 6.00 -26.48
CA PHE A 46 2.30 6.94 -25.90
C PHE A 46 2.97 8.02 -25.05
N ALA A 47 4.18 7.81 -24.59
CA ALA A 47 4.99 8.76 -23.82
C ALA A 47 5.67 9.83 -24.71
N SER A 48 5.06 10.21 -25.83
CA SER A 48 5.61 11.25 -26.72
C SER A 48 5.43 12.66 -26.15
N GLY A 49 6.35 13.57 -26.48
CA GLY A 49 6.18 15.01 -26.15
C GLY A 49 6.56 15.41 -24.72
N GLY A 50 7.47 14.70 -24.06
CA GLY A 50 7.98 15.08 -22.72
C GLY A 50 7.25 14.45 -21.53
N ASN A 51 6.27 13.60 -21.76
CA ASN A 51 5.53 12.88 -20.71
C ASN A 51 6.19 11.53 -20.35
N ILE A 52 7.51 11.48 -20.31
CA ILE A 52 8.26 10.28 -19.93
C ILE A 52 8.11 10.03 -18.42
N LEU A 53 7.78 8.80 -18.03
CA LEU A 53 7.75 8.42 -16.63
C LEU A 53 9.16 8.46 -16.03
N PRO A 54 9.35 9.21 -14.92
CA PRO A 54 10.63 9.25 -14.22
C PRO A 54 10.93 7.93 -13.51
N SER A 55 12.17 7.77 -13.04
CA SER A 55 12.60 6.60 -12.27
C SER A 55 11.82 6.44 -10.96
N PHE A 56 11.43 7.56 -10.33
CA PHE A 56 10.55 7.58 -9.16
C PHE A 56 9.30 8.39 -9.47
N LYS A 57 8.15 7.84 -9.20
CA LYS A 57 6.85 8.48 -9.34
C LYS A 57 6.14 8.48 -8.00
N SER A 58 5.45 9.58 -7.68
CA SER A 58 4.62 9.64 -6.48
C SER A 58 3.27 8.97 -6.73
N SER A 59 2.83 8.17 -5.78
CA SER A 59 1.51 7.54 -5.70
C SER A 59 0.85 7.91 -4.38
N ILE A 60 -0.47 7.92 -4.33
CA ILE A 60 -1.23 8.21 -3.10
C ILE A 60 -1.55 6.90 -2.41
N SER A 61 -1.42 6.86 -1.09
CA SER A 61 -1.80 5.72 -0.27
C SER A 61 -2.72 6.12 0.88
N PHE A 62 -3.60 5.18 1.26
CA PHE A 62 -4.48 5.27 2.42
C PHE A 62 -4.31 3.99 3.23
N SER A 63 -4.08 4.10 4.54
CA SER A 63 -3.93 2.91 5.36
C SER A 63 -4.77 2.97 6.63
N GLY A 64 -5.24 1.79 7.04
CA GLY A 64 -5.80 1.51 8.34
C GLY A 64 -4.96 0.44 9.02
N GLU A 65 -4.66 0.63 10.29
CA GLU A 65 -3.82 -0.27 11.07
C GLU A 65 -4.42 -0.51 12.45
N ALA A 66 -4.32 -1.75 12.93
CA ALA A 66 -4.73 -2.15 14.25
C ALA A 66 -3.56 -2.92 14.91
N ASP A 67 -3.00 -2.37 15.98
CA ASP A 67 -1.88 -2.95 16.70
C ASP A 67 -2.32 -3.44 18.06
N TYR A 68 -1.93 -4.65 18.38
CA TYR A 68 -2.10 -5.24 19.70
C TYR A 68 -0.78 -5.21 20.47
N LYS A 69 -0.75 -4.47 21.59
CA LYS A 69 0.42 -4.40 22.47
C LYS A 69 0.57 -5.69 23.26
N LEU A 70 1.65 -6.40 23.02
CA LEU A 70 2.06 -7.57 23.80
C LEU A 70 2.74 -7.18 25.11
N SER A 71 3.38 -6.00 25.10
CA SER A 71 4.05 -5.38 26.23
C SER A 71 4.19 -3.87 26.00
N ASN A 72 4.78 -3.16 26.95
CA ASN A 72 5.08 -1.73 26.79
C ASN A 72 6.04 -1.43 25.62
N SER A 73 6.80 -2.43 25.19
CA SER A 73 7.84 -2.24 24.16
C SER A 73 7.61 -3.05 22.89
N PHE A 74 6.59 -3.92 22.84
CA PHE A 74 6.34 -4.75 21.66
C PHE A 74 4.86 -4.81 21.30
N ALA A 75 4.55 -4.71 19.99
CA ALA A 75 3.22 -4.89 19.45
C ALA A 75 3.25 -5.75 18.18
N LEU A 76 2.10 -6.38 17.89
CA LEU A 76 1.80 -7.01 16.61
C LEU A 76 0.69 -6.23 15.94
N GLY A 77 0.86 -5.91 14.67
CA GLY A 77 -0.07 -5.10 13.88
C GLY A 77 -0.64 -5.83 12.67
N LEU A 78 -1.82 -5.39 12.28
CA LEU A 78 -2.44 -5.70 11.00
C LEU A 78 -2.67 -4.39 10.26
N GLU A 79 -2.00 -4.20 9.15
CA GLU A 79 -2.19 -3.07 8.25
C GLU A 79 -2.98 -3.49 7.02
N TYR A 80 -3.88 -2.64 6.58
CA TYR A 80 -4.42 -2.65 5.24
C TYR A 80 -4.14 -1.31 4.57
N ASP A 81 -3.30 -1.35 3.55
CA ASP A 81 -2.92 -0.18 2.78
C ASP A 81 -3.46 -0.29 1.35
N LEU A 82 -4.01 0.81 0.84
CA LEU A 82 -4.56 0.97 -0.50
C LEU A 82 -3.75 2.02 -1.24
N MET A 83 -3.00 1.60 -2.24
CA MET A 83 -2.24 2.50 -3.11
C MET A 83 -2.95 2.71 -4.44
N ILE A 84 -3.03 3.96 -4.89
CA ILE A 84 -3.65 4.36 -6.15
C ILE A 84 -2.59 5.08 -6.98
N ASP A 85 -2.46 4.68 -8.24
CA ASP A 85 -1.55 5.29 -9.20
C ASP A 85 -2.19 5.34 -10.59
N SER A 86 -1.91 6.41 -11.35
CA SER A 86 -2.38 6.56 -12.72
C SER A 86 -1.38 7.35 -13.57
N TYR A 87 -1.36 7.03 -14.85
CA TYR A 87 -0.64 7.78 -15.87
C TYR A 87 -1.56 8.04 -17.05
N THR A 88 -1.54 9.28 -17.55
CA THR A 88 -2.34 9.70 -18.71
C THR A 88 -1.45 10.45 -19.68
N ALA A 89 -1.57 10.15 -20.98
CA ALA A 89 -0.90 10.85 -22.05
C ALA A 89 -1.89 11.20 -23.17
N SER A 90 -1.78 12.40 -23.73
CA SER A 90 -2.56 12.80 -24.90
C SER A 90 -2.01 12.14 -26.16
N LEU A 91 -2.90 11.62 -27.01
CA LEU A 91 -2.52 11.01 -28.28
C LEU A 91 -2.55 12.06 -29.40
N SER A 92 -1.58 11.99 -30.32
CA SER A 92 -1.49 12.91 -31.47
C SER A 92 -2.70 12.80 -32.43
N SER A 93 -3.36 11.64 -32.42
CA SER A 93 -4.57 11.37 -33.22
C SER A 93 -5.87 11.87 -32.58
N GLY A 94 -5.78 12.53 -31.43
CA GLY A 94 -6.91 12.86 -30.57
C GLY A 94 -7.27 11.74 -29.60
N GLY A 95 -7.70 12.11 -28.40
CA GLY A 95 -7.98 11.19 -27.29
C GLY A 95 -6.82 11.08 -26.30
N ALA A 96 -6.93 10.13 -25.38
CA ALA A 96 -5.93 9.91 -24.33
C ALA A 96 -5.63 8.42 -24.15
N TYR A 97 -4.36 8.12 -23.90
CA TYR A 97 -3.91 6.87 -23.31
C TYR A 97 -3.94 7.00 -21.79
N GLU A 98 -4.56 6.07 -21.12
CA GLU A 98 -4.64 6.04 -19.68
C GLU A 98 -4.28 4.63 -19.17
N ILE A 99 -3.38 4.56 -18.20
CA ILE A 99 -3.08 3.34 -17.47
C ILE A 99 -3.12 3.66 -15.98
N ALA A 100 -3.99 2.96 -15.25
CA ALA A 100 -4.21 3.18 -13.84
C ALA A 100 -4.22 1.85 -13.11
N PHE A 101 -3.76 1.83 -11.87
CA PHE A 101 -3.87 0.65 -11.03
C PHE A 101 -4.12 0.99 -9.57
N ILE A 102 -4.76 0.03 -8.92
CA ILE A 102 -4.99 0.01 -7.49
C ILE A 102 -4.24 -1.22 -6.95
N MET A 103 -3.46 -1.02 -5.89
CA MET A 103 -2.77 -2.10 -5.21
C MET A 103 -3.24 -2.18 -3.76
N HIS A 104 -3.79 -3.34 -3.39
CA HIS A 104 -4.16 -3.70 -2.03
C HIS A 104 -2.96 -4.36 -1.36
N ARG A 105 -2.52 -3.84 -0.21
CA ARG A 105 -1.30 -4.24 0.48
C ARG A 105 -1.56 -4.62 1.94
N PRO A 106 -2.40 -5.65 2.22
CA PRO A 106 -2.53 -6.14 3.60
C PRO A 106 -1.18 -6.66 4.11
N SER A 107 -0.86 -6.39 5.37
CA SER A 107 0.43 -6.79 5.96
C SER A 107 0.28 -7.11 7.44
N VAL A 108 1.01 -8.11 7.91
CA VAL A 108 1.24 -8.38 9.33
C VAL A 108 2.53 -7.69 9.73
N LEU A 109 2.51 -6.98 10.84
CA LEU A 109 3.58 -6.14 11.33
C LEU A 109 4.03 -6.57 12.73
N ALA A 110 5.29 -6.35 13.03
CA ALA A 110 5.83 -6.43 14.38
C ALA A 110 6.57 -5.13 14.69
N TYR A 111 6.30 -4.58 15.86
CA TYR A 111 6.83 -3.29 16.28
C TYR A 111 7.62 -3.37 17.58
N TYR A 112 8.70 -2.62 17.62
CA TYR A 112 9.34 -2.15 18.83
C TYR A 112 8.85 -0.75 19.16
N ILE A 113 8.37 -0.56 20.41
CA ILE A 113 7.77 0.70 20.88
C ILE A 113 8.72 1.35 21.88
N LEU A 114 9.00 2.62 21.69
CA LEU A 114 9.66 3.50 22.65
C LEU A 114 8.60 4.43 23.24
N PRO A 115 8.04 4.13 24.42
CA PRO A 115 7.04 4.95 25.05
C PRO A 115 7.69 6.19 25.69
N GLY A 116 6.95 7.31 25.67
CA GLY A 116 7.29 8.54 26.38
C GLY A 116 6.04 9.18 26.99
N GLU A 117 6.22 10.26 27.75
CA GLU A 117 5.13 10.99 28.34
C GLU A 117 4.42 11.85 27.28
N GLY A 118 3.21 11.43 26.86
CA GLY A 118 2.43 12.08 25.81
C GLY A 118 2.92 11.80 24.38
N TYR A 119 3.85 10.87 24.18
CA TYR A 119 4.27 10.43 22.85
C TYR A 119 4.73 8.98 22.85
N GLN A 120 4.76 8.37 21.67
CA GLN A 120 5.43 7.09 21.46
C GLN A 120 6.06 7.05 20.07
N PHE A 121 7.21 6.40 19.95
CA PHE A 121 7.80 6.02 18.67
C PHE A 121 7.64 4.51 18.46
N LYS A 122 7.29 4.12 17.23
CA LYS A 122 7.21 2.71 16.81
C LYS A 122 8.17 2.47 15.66
N PHE A 123 8.95 1.41 15.74
CA PHE A 123 9.84 0.95 14.68
C PHE A 123 9.49 -0.50 14.39
N GLY A 124 9.16 -0.79 13.15
CA GLY A 124 8.68 -2.12 12.84
C GLY A 124 8.92 -2.55 11.43
N GLY A 125 8.53 -3.75 11.18
CA GLY A 125 8.55 -4.33 9.85
C GLY A 125 7.52 -5.43 9.72
N GLY A 126 7.24 -5.81 8.48
CA GLY A 126 6.24 -6.80 8.20
C GLY A 126 6.29 -7.34 6.80
N VAL A 127 5.35 -8.24 6.54
CA VAL A 127 5.19 -8.93 5.28
C VAL A 127 3.71 -9.17 5.01
N GLY A 128 3.34 -9.19 3.73
CA GLY A 128 1.98 -9.53 3.36
C GLY A 128 1.78 -9.70 1.86
N PRO A 129 0.63 -10.25 1.47
CA PRO A 129 0.28 -10.39 0.05
C PRO A 129 0.03 -9.03 -0.61
N ARG A 130 0.12 -9.04 -1.93
CA ARG A 130 -0.16 -7.90 -2.80
C ARG A 130 -1.17 -8.32 -3.83
N PHE A 131 -2.20 -7.50 -4.03
CA PHE A 131 -3.23 -7.72 -5.04
C PHE A 131 -3.35 -6.45 -5.88
N VAL A 132 -3.21 -6.61 -7.19
CA VAL A 132 -3.22 -5.50 -8.14
C VAL A 132 -4.40 -5.64 -9.08
N SER A 133 -5.11 -4.54 -9.27
CA SER A 133 -6.07 -4.33 -10.35
C SER A 133 -5.56 -3.21 -11.24
N LEU A 134 -5.25 -3.51 -12.50
CA LEU A 134 -4.75 -2.57 -13.48
C LEU A 134 -5.75 -2.42 -14.62
N SER A 135 -6.02 -1.18 -15.01
CA SER A 135 -6.85 -0.82 -16.15
C SER A 135 -6.01 -0.06 -17.17
N GLU A 136 -6.02 -0.52 -18.41
CA GLU A 136 -5.40 0.16 -19.54
C GLU A 136 -6.47 0.56 -20.55
N LYS A 137 -6.45 1.82 -20.97
CA LYS A 137 -7.45 2.40 -21.86
C LYS A 137 -6.77 3.21 -22.97
N ILE A 138 -7.06 2.85 -24.22
CA ILE A 138 -6.74 3.63 -25.42
C ILE A 138 -8.05 4.15 -26.03
N ASN A 139 -8.90 3.27 -26.51
CA ASN A 139 -10.28 3.55 -26.94
C ASN A 139 -11.28 2.73 -26.11
N THR A 140 -10.85 1.55 -25.69
CA THR A 140 -11.63 0.60 -24.90
C THR A 140 -10.80 0.25 -23.68
N SER A 141 -11.43 0.18 -22.51
CA SER A 141 -10.75 -0.23 -21.27
C SER A 141 -10.56 -1.75 -21.26
N THR A 142 -9.37 -2.17 -20.85
CA THR A 142 -9.02 -3.55 -20.58
C THR A 142 -8.49 -3.68 -19.17
N ASN A 143 -9.02 -4.62 -18.41
CA ASN A 143 -8.63 -4.84 -17.03
C ASN A 143 -7.71 -6.05 -16.93
N TYR A 144 -6.71 -5.93 -16.07
CA TYR A 144 -5.71 -6.94 -15.77
C TYR A 144 -5.57 -7.09 -14.27
N SER A 145 -5.01 -8.19 -13.82
CA SER A 145 -4.71 -8.42 -12.41
C SER A 145 -3.35 -9.06 -12.23
N ALA A 146 -2.76 -8.82 -11.07
CA ALA A 146 -1.57 -9.51 -10.61
C ALA A 146 -1.65 -9.73 -9.10
N SER A 147 -0.91 -10.71 -8.60
CA SER A 147 -0.77 -10.96 -7.18
C SER A 147 0.67 -11.30 -6.84
N GLY A 148 1.05 -11.06 -5.60
CA GLY A 148 2.39 -11.32 -5.14
C GLY A 148 2.53 -11.10 -3.64
N TYR A 149 3.70 -10.67 -3.20
CA TYR A 149 4.01 -10.39 -1.79
C TYR A 149 4.88 -9.13 -1.68
N GLY A 150 4.96 -8.60 -0.47
CA GLY A 150 5.83 -7.45 -0.20
C GLY A 150 6.34 -7.45 1.22
N LEU A 151 7.45 -6.75 1.39
CA LEU A 151 8.08 -6.45 2.66
C LEU A 151 7.89 -4.97 2.97
N ILE A 152 7.79 -4.65 4.26
CA ILE A 152 7.69 -3.27 4.74
C ILE A 152 8.57 -3.08 5.97
N LEU A 153 9.22 -1.92 6.04
CA LEU A 153 9.82 -1.35 7.24
C LEU A 153 9.12 -0.03 7.53
N LYS A 154 8.80 0.24 8.79
CA LYS A 154 8.08 1.46 9.23
C LYS A 154 8.77 2.11 10.41
N ALA A 155 8.71 3.42 10.45
CA ALA A 155 9.02 4.24 11.61
C ALA A 155 7.91 5.26 11.81
N GLU A 156 7.35 5.33 13.01
CA GLU A 156 6.19 6.15 13.34
C GLU A 156 6.42 6.94 14.61
N GLY A 157 5.93 8.17 14.64
CA GLY A 157 5.81 8.99 15.81
C GLY A 157 4.35 9.31 16.08
N ASN A 158 3.88 9.06 17.29
CA ASN A 158 2.57 9.42 17.79
C ASN A 158 2.69 10.44 18.88
N THR A 159 1.99 11.57 18.77
CA THR A 159 2.01 12.65 19.77
C THR A 159 0.59 12.93 20.26
N LEU A 160 0.40 12.93 21.56
CA LEU A 160 -0.89 13.11 22.22
C LEU A 160 -1.51 14.46 21.85
N LEU A 161 -2.72 14.42 21.29
CA LEU A 161 -3.54 15.60 21.03
C LEU A 161 -4.59 15.79 22.14
N SER A 162 -5.28 14.73 22.52
CA SER A 162 -6.33 14.77 23.53
C SER A 162 -6.65 13.35 24.01
N LYS A 163 -6.64 13.14 25.34
CA LYS A 163 -6.99 11.85 25.98
C LYS A 163 -6.29 10.66 25.28
N ASN A 164 -7.03 9.96 24.42
CA ASN A 164 -6.60 8.76 23.70
C ASN A 164 -6.28 9.04 22.23
N PHE A 165 -6.39 10.29 21.77
CA PHE A 165 -6.16 10.70 20.39
C PHE A 165 -4.76 11.23 20.21
N TYR A 166 -4.03 10.69 19.22
CA TYR A 166 -2.65 11.06 18.89
C TYR A 166 -2.57 11.49 17.42
N ALA A 167 -1.77 12.51 17.14
CA ALA A 167 -1.31 12.79 15.79
C ALA A 167 -0.25 11.74 15.41
N LEU A 168 -0.37 11.21 14.22
CA LEU A 168 0.55 10.23 13.65
C LEU A 168 1.34 10.87 12.52
N ILE A 169 2.65 10.75 12.56
CA ILE A 169 3.56 10.97 11.42
C ILE A 169 4.45 9.75 11.27
N GLY A 170 4.66 9.31 10.03
CA GLY A 170 5.49 8.15 9.80
C GLY A 170 6.13 8.13 8.43
N THR A 171 7.06 7.20 8.29
CA THR A 171 7.73 6.87 7.05
C THR A 171 7.81 5.36 6.89
N ASN A 172 7.83 4.89 5.66
CA ASN A 172 8.01 3.48 5.35
C ASN A 172 8.94 3.26 4.16
N LEU A 173 9.57 2.09 4.15
CA LEU A 173 10.25 1.52 2.99
C LEU A 173 9.51 0.24 2.63
N ARG A 174 9.15 0.09 1.35
CA ARG A 174 8.46 -1.11 0.85
C ARG A 174 9.22 -1.71 -0.31
N TYR A 175 9.20 -3.02 -0.36
CA TYR A 175 9.66 -3.79 -1.53
C TYR A 175 8.54 -4.75 -1.91
N ASP A 176 7.87 -4.45 -3.02
CA ASP A 176 6.74 -5.21 -3.52
C ASP A 176 7.18 -6.05 -4.72
N VAL A 177 6.92 -7.34 -4.68
CA VAL A 177 7.12 -8.30 -5.77
C VAL A 177 5.74 -8.80 -6.19
N THR A 178 5.27 -8.31 -7.33
CA THR A 178 4.02 -8.76 -7.95
C THR A 178 4.35 -9.75 -9.06
N GLY A 179 3.47 -10.68 -9.34
CA GLY A 179 3.60 -11.49 -10.54
C GLY A 179 3.34 -10.68 -11.81
N ASP A 180 3.39 -11.36 -12.95
CA ASP A 180 3.04 -10.78 -14.24
C ASP A 180 1.59 -10.28 -14.23
N VAL A 181 1.36 -9.14 -14.89
CA VAL A 181 0.04 -8.57 -15.08
C VAL A 181 -0.68 -9.33 -16.18
N THR A 182 -1.76 -10.01 -15.83
CA THR A 182 -2.45 -10.95 -16.72
C THR A 182 -3.94 -10.67 -16.82
N ASN A 183 -4.53 -11.10 -17.94
CA ASN A 183 -5.97 -11.17 -18.16
C ASN A 183 -6.30 -12.55 -18.75
N PRO A 184 -7.28 -13.30 -18.19
CA PRO A 184 -7.61 -14.64 -18.68
C PRO A 184 -8.12 -14.70 -20.13
N GLN A 185 -8.64 -13.58 -20.65
CA GLN A 185 -9.29 -13.48 -21.95
C GLN A 185 -8.43 -12.75 -23.01
N LYS A 186 -7.27 -12.20 -22.62
CA LYS A 186 -6.42 -11.42 -23.50
C LYS A 186 -4.94 -11.79 -23.31
N PRO A 187 -4.09 -11.56 -24.31
CA PRO A 187 -2.66 -11.71 -24.14
C PRO A 187 -2.13 -10.86 -22.96
N SER A 188 -1.12 -11.39 -22.28
CA SER A 188 -0.40 -10.61 -21.27
C SER A 188 0.18 -9.32 -21.89
N ILE A 189 0.23 -8.27 -21.10
CA ILE A 189 0.90 -7.05 -21.51
C ILE A 189 2.41 -7.35 -21.62
N VAL A 190 2.99 -7.03 -22.76
CA VAL A 190 4.41 -7.25 -23.05
C VAL A 190 5.04 -5.94 -23.46
N ASN A 191 6.21 -5.65 -22.91
CA ASN A 191 7.03 -4.55 -23.36
C ASN A 191 7.61 -4.89 -24.75
N ASN A 192 7.21 -4.16 -25.78
CA ASN A 192 7.61 -4.42 -27.16
C ASN A 192 9.13 -4.23 -27.40
N ALA A 193 9.81 -3.47 -26.56
CA ALA A 193 11.24 -3.23 -26.69
C ALA A 193 12.09 -4.35 -26.07
N THR A 194 11.64 -4.96 -24.97
CA THR A 194 12.40 -5.99 -24.24
C THR A 194 11.83 -7.40 -24.42
N GLY A 195 10.57 -7.54 -24.85
CA GLY A 195 9.85 -8.81 -24.89
C GLY A 195 9.41 -9.33 -23.51
N GLU A 196 9.64 -8.56 -22.45
CA GLU A 196 9.29 -8.95 -21.09
C GLU A 196 7.82 -8.64 -20.77
N LYS A 197 7.20 -9.50 -19.98
CA LYS A 197 5.85 -9.25 -19.47
C LYS A 197 5.87 -8.14 -18.44
N LEU A 198 4.82 -7.33 -18.46
CA LEU A 198 4.63 -6.27 -17.47
C LEU A 198 4.43 -6.86 -16.07
N ASN A 199 5.19 -6.35 -15.11
CA ASN A 199 4.98 -6.53 -13.68
C ASN A 199 5.04 -5.18 -12.95
N LEU A 200 4.55 -5.16 -11.71
CA LEU A 200 4.55 -3.97 -10.87
C LEU A 200 5.51 -4.10 -9.68
N ASN A 201 6.60 -4.87 -9.86
CA ASN A 201 7.66 -4.95 -8.87
C ASN A 201 8.21 -3.55 -8.60
N ALA A 202 8.38 -3.21 -7.34
CA ALA A 202 8.79 -1.87 -6.97
C ALA A 202 9.50 -1.81 -5.64
N PHE A 203 10.41 -0.86 -5.55
CA PHE A 203 10.89 -0.30 -4.31
C PHE A 203 10.20 1.06 -4.10
N SER A 204 9.74 1.33 -2.89
CA SER A 204 9.16 2.63 -2.55
C SER A 204 9.59 3.14 -1.18
N PHE A 205 9.61 4.46 -1.07
CA PHE A 205 9.75 5.21 0.17
C PHE A 205 8.49 6.04 0.34
N GLY A 206 7.84 5.93 1.50
CA GLY A 206 6.61 6.65 1.81
C GLY A 206 6.74 7.57 3.00
N ILE A 207 5.99 8.67 2.96
CA ILE A 207 5.75 9.57 4.09
C ILE A 207 4.25 9.66 4.27
N TYR A 208 3.76 9.54 5.49
CA TYR A 208 2.34 9.57 5.79
C TYR A 208 2.03 10.33 7.08
N LEU A 209 0.83 10.87 7.11
CA LEU A 209 0.23 11.57 8.23
C LEU A 209 -1.10 10.91 8.59
N GLY A 210 -1.46 10.94 9.85
CA GLY A 210 -2.70 10.32 10.29
C GLY A 210 -3.06 10.63 11.74
N VAL A 211 -3.93 9.79 12.25
CA VAL A 211 -4.34 9.81 13.65
C VAL A 211 -4.31 8.39 14.21
N THR A 212 -3.97 8.28 15.48
CA THR A 212 -4.02 7.03 16.24
C THR A 212 -4.92 7.20 17.43
N PHE A 213 -5.79 6.24 17.66
CA PHE A 213 -6.63 6.11 18.84
C PHE A 213 -6.10 4.96 19.69
N ILE A 214 -5.63 5.26 20.91
CA ILE A 214 -5.08 4.29 21.86
C ILE A 214 -6.18 3.94 22.87
N LEU A 215 -6.55 2.64 22.90
CA LEU A 215 -7.59 2.09 23.78
C LEU A 215 -7.02 1.61 25.11
#